data_8b616104253034a65bf574a93115e410
#
_entry.id   8b616104253034a65bf574a93115e410
#
_cell.length_a   1.000
_cell.length_b   1.000
_cell.length_c   1.000
_cell.angle_alpha   90.00
_cell.angle_beta   90.00
_cell.angle_gamma   90.00
#
_symmetry.space_group_name_H-M   'P 1'
#
loop_
_entity.id
_entity.type
_entity.pdbx_description
1 polymer ?
#
loop_
_entity_poly.entity_id
_entity_poly.type
_entity_poly.pdbx_seq_one_letter_code
_entity_poly.pdbx_strand_id
1 'polypeptide(L)' 'MFNPDDRPLGAIAEDAYEILVETVDPEDGMPREEAHAELLEGDFGDSDAEYALDRLLSRGYLYAVNGQLFVTEHKLNGDE' A
#
# COMPACT_ATOMS: atom_id res chain seq x y z
N MET A 1 -20.87 14.34 12.43
CA MET A 1 -21.27 13.47 11.65
C MET A 1 -20.17 12.65 11.06
N PHE A 2 -20.39 11.47 10.86
CA PHE A 2 -19.39 10.63 10.38
C PHE A 2 -19.21 10.81 8.90
N ASN A 3 -17.99 10.84 8.47
CA ASN A 3 -17.72 11.06 7.10
C ASN A 3 -16.79 9.98 6.65
N PRO A 4 -17.18 9.13 5.74
CA PRO A 4 -16.30 8.07 5.31
C PRO A 4 -15.01 8.57 4.70
N ASP A 5 -15.01 9.79 4.24
CA ASP A 5 -13.81 10.31 3.68
C ASP A 5 -12.78 10.66 4.70
N ASP A 6 -13.13 10.59 5.98
CA ASP A 6 -12.16 10.82 6.99
C ASP A 6 -11.10 9.75 7.00
N ARG A 7 -11.33 8.64 6.39
CA ARG A 7 -10.34 7.61 6.38
C ARG A 7 -9.15 8.07 5.59
N PRO A 8 -7.97 7.92 6.11
CA PRO A 8 -6.79 8.47 5.45
C PRO A 8 -6.52 7.83 4.11
N LEU A 9 -6.84 6.57 3.95
CA LEU A 9 -6.52 5.90 2.71
C LEU A 9 -7.70 5.68 1.80
N GLY A 10 -8.83 5.37 2.36
CA GLY A 10 -9.96 4.93 1.56
C GLY A 10 -9.88 3.44 1.36
N ALA A 11 -10.98 2.85 0.91
CA ALA A 11 -11.11 1.40 0.86
C ALA A 11 -10.14 0.75 -0.10
N ILE A 12 -9.95 1.33 -1.27
CA ILE A 12 -9.10 0.73 -2.27
C ILE A 12 -7.65 0.68 -1.79
N ALA A 13 -7.18 1.77 -1.25
CA ALA A 13 -5.79 1.82 -0.80
C ALA A 13 -5.59 0.96 0.43
N GLU A 14 -6.58 0.85 1.29
CA GLU A 14 -6.47 0.00 2.46
C GLU A 14 -6.37 -1.46 2.08
N ASP A 15 -7.17 -1.88 1.14
CA ASP A 15 -7.12 -3.26 0.68
C ASP A 15 -5.78 -3.55 0.04
N ALA A 16 -5.29 -2.62 -0.76
CA ALA A 16 -4.00 -2.79 -1.39
C ALA A 16 -2.89 -2.88 -0.35
N TYR A 17 -2.98 -2.07 0.67
CA TYR A 17 -1.98 -2.08 1.72
C TYR A 17 -1.92 -3.44 2.39
N GLU A 18 -3.07 -4.03 2.66
CA GLU A 18 -3.10 -5.34 3.29
C GLU A 18 -2.42 -6.40 2.43
N ILE A 19 -2.63 -6.34 1.14
CA ILE A 19 -1.98 -7.28 0.24
C ILE A 19 -0.47 -7.07 0.28
N LEU A 20 -0.05 -5.81 0.22
CA LEU A 20 1.37 -5.52 0.14
C LEU A 20 2.09 -5.82 1.45
N VAL A 21 1.42 -5.64 2.55
CA VAL A 21 2.01 -5.98 3.84
C VAL A 21 2.41 -7.46 3.87
N GLU A 22 1.63 -8.28 3.22
CA GLU A 22 1.90 -9.71 3.22
C GLU A 22 2.85 -10.14 2.12
N THR A 23 2.93 -9.38 1.03
CA THR A 23 3.74 -9.80 -0.10
C THR A 23 5.09 -9.11 -0.20
N VAL A 24 5.21 -7.90 0.31
CA VAL A 24 6.47 -7.17 0.23
C VAL A 24 7.42 -7.67 1.30
N ASP A 25 8.61 -8.03 0.89
CA ASP A 25 9.62 -8.49 1.83
C ASP A 25 10.12 -7.31 2.64
N PRO A 26 10.11 -7.39 3.97
CA PRO A 26 10.55 -6.25 4.77
C PRO A 26 12.02 -5.92 4.60
N GLU A 27 12.81 -6.85 4.13
CA GLU A 27 14.22 -6.56 3.96
C GLU A 27 14.59 -6.23 2.55
N ASP A 28 13.97 -6.87 1.58
CA ASP A 28 14.34 -6.67 0.19
C ASP A 28 13.43 -5.71 -0.53
N GLY A 29 12.25 -5.52 -0.03
CA GLY A 29 11.28 -4.68 -0.73
C GLY A 29 10.76 -5.37 -1.97
N MET A 30 10.17 -4.60 -2.85
CA MET A 30 9.57 -5.13 -4.05
C MET A 30 9.54 -4.05 -5.12
N PRO A 31 9.94 -4.35 -6.35
CA PRO A 31 9.85 -3.35 -7.41
C PRO A 31 8.40 -2.91 -7.61
N ARG A 32 8.23 -1.67 -8.01
CA ARG A 32 6.88 -1.14 -8.19
C ARG A 32 6.07 -1.97 -9.16
N GLU A 33 6.67 -2.42 -10.24
CA GLU A 33 5.91 -3.19 -11.19
C GLU A 33 5.49 -4.54 -10.62
N GLU A 34 6.29 -5.11 -9.73
CA GLU A 34 5.87 -6.34 -9.10
C GLU A 34 4.74 -6.08 -8.12
N ALA A 35 4.80 -4.98 -7.39
CA ALA A 35 3.71 -4.61 -6.50
C ALA A 35 2.42 -4.42 -7.29
N HIS A 36 2.52 -3.78 -8.44
CA HIS A 36 1.37 -3.58 -9.31
C HIS A 36 0.79 -4.93 -9.72
N ALA A 37 1.65 -5.86 -10.10
CA ALA A 37 1.19 -7.18 -10.52
C ALA A 37 0.50 -7.93 -9.37
N GLU A 38 1.03 -7.78 -8.17
CA GLU A 38 0.40 -8.41 -7.01
C GLU A 38 -1.01 -7.87 -6.78
N LEU A 39 -1.19 -6.58 -6.99
CA LEU A 39 -2.51 -6.00 -6.82
C LEU A 39 -3.45 -6.47 -7.91
N LEU A 40 -2.95 -6.64 -9.13
CA LEU A 40 -3.79 -7.16 -10.19
C LEU A 40 -4.27 -8.56 -9.85
N GLU A 41 -3.42 -9.35 -9.23
CA GLU A 41 -3.82 -10.68 -8.84
C GLU A 41 -4.85 -10.66 -7.73
N GLY A 42 -4.91 -9.59 -6.99
CA GLY A 42 -5.91 -9.42 -5.95
C GLY A 42 -7.18 -8.77 -6.44
N ASP A 43 -7.42 -8.86 -7.73
CA ASP A 43 -8.67 -8.34 -8.33
C ASP A 43 -8.72 -6.84 -8.45
N PHE A 44 -7.60 -6.18 -8.38
CA PHE A 44 -7.58 -4.74 -8.65
C PHE A 44 -7.45 -4.53 -10.13
N GLY A 45 -8.11 -3.52 -10.66
CA GLY A 45 -7.88 -3.12 -12.04
C GLY A 45 -6.59 -2.33 -12.13
N ASP A 46 -6.12 -2.13 -13.35
CA ASP A 46 -4.92 -1.36 -13.59
C ASP A 46 -4.97 0.01 -12.95
N SER A 47 -6.02 0.73 -13.16
CA SER A 47 -6.16 2.07 -12.62
C SER A 47 -6.21 2.06 -11.12
N ASP A 48 -6.90 1.10 -10.55
CA ASP A 48 -7.03 1.02 -9.11
C ASP A 48 -5.69 0.66 -8.47
N ALA A 49 -4.92 -0.21 -9.10
CA ALA A 49 -3.63 -0.58 -8.59
C ALA A 49 -2.69 0.62 -8.59
N GLU A 50 -2.68 1.37 -9.69
CA GLU A 50 -1.86 2.57 -9.77
C GLU A 50 -2.28 3.59 -8.74
N TYR A 51 -3.57 3.81 -8.63
CA TYR A 51 -4.09 4.77 -7.67
C TYR A 51 -3.68 4.37 -6.25
N ALA A 52 -3.80 3.09 -5.93
CA ALA A 52 -3.49 2.64 -4.59
C ALA A 52 -2.01 2.82 -4.28
N LEU A 53 -1.15 2.47 -5.22
CA LEU A 53 0.28 2.63 -4.99
C LEU A 53 0.65 4.09 -4.79
N ASP A 54 0.10 4.97 -5.62
CA ASP A 54 0.36 6.39 -5.48
C ASP A 54 -0.14 6.90 -4.14
N ARG A 55 -1.31 6.47 -3.74
CA ARG A 55 -1.89 6.93 -2.49
C ARG A 55 -1.07 6.46 -1.30
N LEU A 56 -0.68 5.20 -1.32
CA LEU A 56 0.11 4.67 -0.21
C LEU A 56 1.46 5.35 -0.11
N LEU A 57 2.08 5.64 -1.24
CA LEU A 57 3.34 6.36 -1.24
C LEU A 57 3.16 7.78 -0.73
N SER A 58 2.11 8.45 -1.20
CA SER A 58 1.87 9.83 -0.83
C SER A 58 1.51 9.96 0.65
N ARG A 59 0.87 8.96 1.22
CA ARG A 59 0.50 9.01 2.61
C ARG A 59 1.56 8.42 3.53
N GLY A 60 2.65 7.94 2.99
CA GLY A 60 3.74 7.43 3.82
C GLY A 60 3.57 6.00 4.30
N TYR A 61 2.62 5.27 3.73
CA TYR A 61 2.45 3.86 4.08
C TYR A 61 3.43 2.98 3.31
N LEU A 62 3.92 3.48 2.19
CA LEU A 62 5.00 2.84 1.45
C LEU A 62 6.08 3.86 1.24
N TYR A 63 7.30 3.39 1.05
CA TYR A 63 8.38 4.30 0.66
C TYR A 63 9.26 3.56 -0.35
N ALA A 64 10.00 4.31 -1.11
CA ALA A 64 10.81 3.75 -2.17
C ALA A 64 12.28 4.00 -1.89
N VAL A 65 13.09 2.96 -2.06
CA VAL A 65 14.52 3.07 -1.92
C VAL A 65 15.15 2.34 -3.10
N ASN A 66 15.88 3.04 -3.91
CA ASN A 66 16.55 2.45 -5.06
C ASN A 66 15.61 1.67 -5.96
N GLY A 67 14.42 2.19 -6.15
CA GLY A 67 13.45 1.56 -7.03
C GLY A 67 12.65 0.44 -6.41
N GLN A 68 12.92 0.11 -5.14
CA GLN A 68 12.16 -0.92 -4.46
C GLN A 68 11.20 -0.28 -3.49
N LEU A 69 10.00 -0.83 -3.40
CA LEU A 69 9.01 -0.34 -2.47
C LEU A 69 9.10 -1.14 -1.18
N PHE A 70 8.95 -0.42 -0.08
CA PHE A 70 8.94 -1.04 1.25
C PHE A 70 7.70 -0.58 1.97
N VAL A 71 7.18 -1.42 2.83
CA VAL A 71 6.02 -1.06 3.62
C VAL A 71 6.50 -0.40 4.90
N THR A 72 5.97 0.77 5.19
CA THR A 72 6.28 1.46 6.43
C THR A 72 5.57 0.72 7.56
N GLU A 73 6.27 0.45 8.64
CA GLU A 73 5.62 -0.19 9.73
C GLU A 73 4.94 0.77 10.57
N HIS A 74 3.66 0.70 10.62
CA HIS A 74 2.90 1.62 11.41
C HIS A 74 2.43 0.93 12.63
N LYS A 75 3.15 0.28 13.27
CA LYS A 75 2.67 -0.37 14.35
C LYS A 75 2.10 0.37 15.30
N LEU A 76 2.01 1.13 15.27
CA LEU A 76 1.43 1.82 16.13
C LEU A 76 0.55 1.38 16.87
N ASN A 77 0.37 1.00 16.69
CA ASN A 77 -0.27 0.65 17.25
C ASN A 77 -0.18 0.37 18.16
N GLY A 78 -0.10 0.55 18.31
CA GLY A 78 -0.08 0.40 19.07
C GLY A 78 0.20 0.16 19.87
N ASP A 79 0.30 0.00 20.23
CA ASP A 79 0.51 -0.23 20.97
C ASP A 79 0.93 0.03 21.62
N GLU A 80 1.05 0.37 21.66
CA GLU A 80 1.34 0.71 22.18
C GLU A 80 1.31 0.79 22.62
#